data_6f9cdfdcb972d1d3c0e580355df334a7
#
_entry.id   6f9cdfdcb972d1d3c0e580355df334a7
#
_cell.length_a   1.000
_cell.length_b   1.000
_cell.length_c   1.000
_cell.angle_alpha   90.00
_cell.angle_beta   90.00
_cell.angle_gamma   90.00
#
_symmetry.space_group_name_H-M   'P 1'
#
loop_
_entity.id
_entity.type
_entity.pdbx_description
1 polymer ?
#
loop_
_entity_poly.entity_id
_entity_poly.type
_entity_poly.pdbx_seq_one_letter_code
_entity_poly.pdbx_strand_id
1 'polypeptide(L)'
;MAQVFTVYNCGTGFNRERTDELIGYLGSITSGMQAKPNSVTPQDKWMICDGPGSSSKGINPDAHTPGSGLLKKLRGNVTGHGWEQNVSAAMTIIKFIHAASPISVINMAGWSRGAVTCHMLSHALASDPKTQNIAVNIFAADPVAGPGNRADPRKNTLPCNVSSYFAVVAENENRSIMKPVNVGQIMTDSHGMGQRVKAITVPGEHNTGVLKGTPLGKLVWFLAHKFLTKHGTPLNGGIHLTHVEVCECYAGIRMYMSDFRNMHGSTGAQLGRTDRNVSNNFTQHHFWVNEHHLGQFMKAFPLMAPIITNPNLLANGGFQLQQELQRMKATAPWTYTALVKCGLIQPPASPGPRGVLLQSHRA
;
A
#
# COMPACT_ATOMS: atom_id res chain seq x y z
N MET A 1 4.90 -7.70 29.53
CA MET A 1 4.47 -7.77 28.11
C MET A 1 5.61 -7.28 27.25
N ALA A 2 5.87 -7.92 26.11
CA ALA A 2 6.92 -7.51 25.17
C ALA A 2 6.61 -6.13 24.58
N GLN A 3 7.59 -5.22 24.58
CA GLN A 3 7.40 -3.86 24.07
C GLN A 3 7.44 -3.85 22.55
N VAL A 4 6.41 -3.26 21.93
CA VAL A 4 6.39 -2.94 20.51
C VAL A 4 6.82 -1.48 20.31
N PHE A 5 7.71 -1.23 19.36
CA PHE A 5 8.11 0.11 18.96
C PHE A 5 7.82 0.32 17.47
N THR A 6 7.28 1.47 17.09
CA THR A 6 6.89 1.70 15.69
C THR A 6 7.70 2.85 15.07
N VAL A 7 8.22 2.62 13.86
CA VAL A 7 9.00 3.62 13.11
C VAL A 7 8.31 3.94 11.79
N TYR A 8 8.01 5.20 11.59
CA TYR A 8 7.42 5.73 10.36
C TYR A 8 8.46 6.47 9.54
N ASN A 9 8.48 6.23 8.22
CA ASN A 9 9.42 6.86 7.30
C ASN A 9 8.68 7.50 6.13
N CYS A 10 8.61 8.82 6.10
CA CYS A 10 7.96 9.58 5.04
C CYS A 10 8.68 9.42 3.69
N GLY A 11 7.93 9.55 2.60
CA GLY A 11 8.48 9.58 1.25
C GLY A 11 9.27 10.87 0.97
N THR A 12 10.02 10.88 -0.13
CA THR A 12 10.85 12.02 -0.55
C THR A 12 10.06 13.32 -0.63
N GLY A 13 10.53 14.36 0.04
CA GLY A 13 9.89 15.67 0.07
C GLY A 13 8.63 15.77 0.95
N PHE A 14 8.25 14.68 1.62
CA PHE A 14 7.14 14.65 2.57
C PHE A 14 7.63 14.70 4.01
N ASN A 15 6.79 15.20 4.88
CA ASN A 15 7.10 15.33 6.30
C ASN A 15 5.91 14.86 7.17
N ARG A 16 6.14 14.73 8.46
CA ARG A 16 5.16 14.27 9.47
C ARG A 16 3.89 15.12 9.57
N GLU A 17 3.92 16.37 9.11
CA GLU A 17 2.77 17.28 9.20
C GLU A 17 1.75 17.03 8.08
N ARG A 18 2.15 16.29 7.04
CA ARG A 18 1.30 15.91 5.90
C ARG A 18 0.39 14.73 6.26
N THR A 19 -0.69 15.01 7.01
CA THR A 19 -1.69 14.00 7.39
C THR A 19 -2.68 13.65 6.27
N ASP A 20 -2.58 14.28 5.13
CA ASP A 20 -3.22 13.90 3.88
C ASP A 20 -2.45 12.80 3.12
N GLU A 21 -1.27 12.43 3.62
CA GLU A 21 -0.42 11.35 3.14
C GLU A 21 -0.35 10.22 4.19
N LEU A 22 -0.21 8.98 3.70
CA LEU A 22 -0.29 7.75 4.49
C LEU A 22 0.57 7.79 5.78
N ILE A 23 1.85 8.13 5.66
CA ILE A 23 2.81 7.99 6.76
C ILE A 23 2.57 9.06 7.83
N GLY A 24 2.34 10.31 7.43
CA GLY A 24 1.97 11.39 8.34
C GLY A 24 0.64 11.08 9.05
N TYR A 25 -0.34 10.55 8.32
CA TYR A 25 -1.61 10.11 8.90
C TYR A 25 -1.42 8.99 9.94
N LEU A 26 -0.69 7.92 9.62
CA LEU A 26 -0.44 6.82 10.55
C LEU A 26 0.25 7.33 11.84
N GLY A 27 1.23 8.22 11.70
CA GLY A 27 1.85 8.87 12.85
C GLY A 27 0.85 9.65 13.69
N SER A 28 -0.06 10.39 13.06
CA SER A 28 -1.05 11.24 13.77
C SER A 28 -2.09 10.45 14.58
N ILE A 29 -2.36 9.19 14.20
CA ILE A 29 -3.32 8.31 14.91
C ILE A 29 -2.64 7.28 15.81
N THR A 30 -1.30 7.26 15.90
CA THR A 30 -0.59 6.30 16.76
C THR A 30 -0.68 6.71 18.22
N SER A 31 -1.10 5.76 19.07
CA SER A 31 -1.18 5.97 20.50
C SER A 31 0.17 5.85 21.20
N GLY A 32 0.27 6.47 22.37
CA GLY A 32 1.46 6.45 23.21
C GLY A 32 2.42 7.59 22.89
N MET A 33 3.51 7.67 23.66
CA MET A 33 4.46 8.77 23.58
C MET A 33 5.33 8.66 22.34
N GLN A 34 5.49 9.77 21.65
CA GLN A 34 6.37 9.90 20.49
C GLN A 34 7.78 10.23 20.93
N ALA A 35 8.75 9.43 20.52
CA ALA A 35 10.16 9.76 20.65
C ALA A 35 10.50 11.01 19.80
N LYS A 36 11.06 12.02 20.48
CA LYS A 36 11.55 13.26 19.84
C LYS A 36 13.06 13.38 20.08
N PRO A 37 13.87 13.88 19.14
CA PRO A 37 15.33 13.88 19.24
C PRO A 37 15.88 14.43 20.54
N ASN A 38 15.25 15.49 21.06
CA ASN A 38 15.72 16.22 22.24
C ASN A 38 15.02 15.80 23.56
N SER A 39 14.16 14.79 23.52
CA SER A 39 13.38 14.38 24.68
C SER A 39 12.98 12.89 24.63
N VAL A 40 13.92 12.02 24.24
CA VAL A 40 13.68 10.58 24.18
C VAL A 40 13.56 10.01 25.61
N THR A 41 12.51 9.22 25.82
CA THR A 41 12.27 8.51 27.09
C THR A 41 12.13 7.02 26.88
N PRO A 42 12.37 6.17 27.92
CA PRO A 42 12.16 4.72 27.81
C PRO A 42 10.69 4.32 27.56
N GLN A 43 9.75 5.22 27.80
CA GLN A 43 8.31 4.99 27.64
C GLN A 43 7.81 5.30 26.22
N ASP A 44 8.63 5.89 25.36
CA ASP A 44 8.26 6.20 24.00
C ASP A 44 7.92 4.93 23.20
N LYS A 45 6.86 5.02 22.39
CA LYS A 45 6.29 3.88 21.67
C LYS A 45 6.47 3.96 20.16
N TRP A 46 6.74 5.14 19.65
CA TRP A 46 6.89 5.34 18.22
C TRP A 46 7.71 6.58 17.87
N MET A 47 8.17 6.61 16.64
CA MET A 47 8.86 7.75 16.05
C MET A 47 8.48 7.90 14.57
N ILE A 48 8.71 9.10 14.03
CA ILE A 48 8.51 9.39 12.60
C ILE A 48 9.69 10.17 12.05
N CYS A 49 10.25 9.70 10.95
CA CYS A 49 11.31 10.34 10.19
C CYS A 49 10.72 11.07 8.99
N ASP A 50 11.07 12.32 8.80
CA ASP A 50 10.72 13.06 7.59
C ASP A 50 11.47 12.51 6.39
N GLY A 51 10.87 12.59 5.21
CA GLY A 51 11.43 12.03 4.00
C GLY A 51 12.69 12.77 3.53
N PRO A 52 13.58 12.08 2.80
CA PRO A 52 14.76 12.71 2.22
C PRO A 52 14.39 13.93 1.38
N GLY A 53 15.09 15.04 1.58
CA GLY A 53 14.84 16.29 0.86
C GLY A 53 13.61 17.09 1.31
N SER A 54 12.95 16.70 2.42
CA SER A 54 11.87 17.51 3.00
C SER A 54 12.39 18.84 3.55
N SER A 55 11.51 19.82 3.67
CA SER A 55 11.84 21.16 4.18
C SER A 55 11.52 21.34 5.66
N SER A 56 10.96 20.31 6.32
CA SER A 56 10.60 20.40 7.74
C SER A 56 11.82 20.26 8.65
N LYS A 57 11.71 20.74 9.86
CA LYS A 57 12.71 20.58 10.93
C LYS A 57 12.60 19.20 11.58
N GLY A 58 12.80 18.13 10.79
CA GLY A 58 12.55 16.75 11.18
C GLY A 58 13.24 16.26 12.44
N ILE A 59 13.15 14.95 12.69
CA ILE A 59 13.82 14.27 13.81
C ILE A 59 15.33 14.51 13.80
N ASN A 60 15.89 14.61 12.62
CA ASN A 60 17.30 14.93 12.45
C ASN A 60 17.42 16.21 11.60
N PRO A 61 17.76 17.37 12.20
CA PRO A 61 17.99 18.60 11.46
C PRO A 61 19.08 18.46 10.39
N ASP A 62 20.05 17.56 10.61
CA ASP A 62 21.15 17.32 9.67
C ASP A 62 20.70 16.48 8.47
N ALA A 63 19.58 15.76 8.57
CA ALA A 63 18.96 15.09 7.44
C ALA A 63 18.26 16.07 6.50
N HIS A 64 18.06 17.32 6.95
CA HIS A 64 17.60 18.39 6.08
C HIS A 64 18.72 18.79 5.13
N THR A 65 18.34 19.02 3.89
CA THR A 65 19.20 19.72 2.98
C THR A 65 19.18 21.20 3.36
N PRO A 66 20.19 21.76 4.06
CA PRO A 66 20.17 23.15 4.46
C PRO A 66 20.17 24.04 3.22
N GLY A 67 19.22 24.98 3.19
CA GLY A 67 19.14 26.00 2.15
C GLY A 67 18.08 25.78 1.08
N SER A 68 17.47 26.87 0.66
CA SER A 68 16.34 26.97 -0.27
C SER A 68 16.71 26.83 -1.76
N GLY A 69 17.92 26.36 -2.08
CA GLY A 69 18.38 26.26 -3.47
C GLY A 69 17.76 25.10 -4.21
N LEU A 70 17.25 25.35 -5.42
CA LEU A 70 16.67 24.35 -6.34
C LEU A 70 17.58 23.12 -6.53
N LEU A 71 18.90 23.31 -6.62
CA LEU A 71 19.91 22.25 -6.76
C LEU A 71 19.98 21.32 -5.54
N LYS A 72 19.77 21.83 -4.32
CA LYS A 72 19.77 21.02 -3.10
C LYS A 72 18.49 20.20 -2.99
N LYS A 73 17.33 20.78 -3.34
CA LYS A 73 16.06 20.05 -3.45
C LYS A 73 16.15 18.92 -4.47
N LEU A 74 16.75 19.18 -5.64
CA LEU A 74 16.99 18.17 -6.66
C LEU A 74 17.92 17.06 -6.16
N ARG A 75 18.98 17.39 -5.42
CA ARG A 75 19.93 16.40 -4.88
C ARG A 75 19.26 15.50 -3.85
N GLY A 76 18.49 16.02 -2.89
CA GLY A 76 17.73 15.22 -1.94
C GLY A 76 16.68 14.33 -2.64
N ASN A 77 16.02 14.86 -3.67
CA ASN A 77 15.00 14.17 -4.42
C ASN A 77 15.55 13.05 -5.33
N VAL A 78 16.77 13.18 -5.84
CA VAL A 78 17.36 12.20 -6.77
C VAL A 78 18.27 11.21 -6.05
N THR A 79 19.14 11.66 -5.14
CA THR A 79 20.18 10.83 -4.53
C THR A 79 19.77 10.18 -3.19
N GLY A 80 18.62 10.58 -2.59
CA GLY A 80 18.21 10.08 -1.27
C GLY A 80 19.09 10.63 -0.14
N HIS A 81 19.64 11.82 -0.29
CA HIS A 81 20.38 12.49 0.78
C HIS A 81 19.52 12.60 2.05
N GLY A 82 20.06 12.21 3.19
CA GLY A 82 19.34 12.15 4.47
C GLY A 82 18.96 10.73 4.92
N TRP A 83 19.13 9.69 4.10
CA TRP A 83 18.83 8.33 4.50
C TRP A 83 19.69 7.82 5.66
N GLU A 84 21.01 7.95 5.54
CA GLU A 84 21.95 7.48 6.57
C GLU A 84 21.72 8.21 7.90
N GLN A 85 21.39 9.50 7.84
CA GLN A 85 21.07 10.29 9.01
C GLN A 85 19.77 9.81 9.68
N ASN A 86 18.72 9.52 8.90
CA ASN A 86 17.48 8.97 9.44
C ASN A 86 17.71 7.58 10.09
N VAL A 87 18.48 6.71 9.45
CA VAL A 87 18.83 5.39 10.01
C VAL A 87 19.64 5.56 11.29
N SER A 88 20.67 6.41 11.30
CA SER A 88 21.50 6.67 12.46
C SER A 88 20.71 7.22 13.65
N ALA A 89 19.83 8.20 13.40
CA ALA A 89 18.95 8.77 14.41
C ALA A 89 17.99 7.73 14.99
N ALA A 90 17.37 6.92 14.12
CA ALA A 90 16.48 5.84 14.55
C ALA A 90 17.22 4.80 15.38
N MET A 91 18.41 4.37 14.96
CA MET A 91 19.26 3.43 15.74
C MET A 91 19.60 3.97 17.11
N THR A 92 19.97 5.25 17.21
CA THR A 92 20.30 5.89 18.50
C THR A 92 19.09 5.88 19.43
N ILE A 93 17.92 6.26 18.96
CA ILE A 93 16.68 6.26 19.74
C ILE A 93 16.29 4.84 20.16
N ILE A 94 16.28 3.89 19.23
CA ILE A 94 15.91 2.49 19.50
C ILE A 94 16.84 1.88 20.53
N LYS A 95 18.15 2.08 20.40
CA LYS A 95 19.15 1.55 21.35
C LYS A 95 18.98 2.14 22.76
N PHE A 96 18.70 3.44 22.87
CA PHE A 96 18.42 4.09 24.14
C PHE A 96 17.19 3.50 24.83
N ILE A 97 16.08 3.38 24.09
CA ILE A 97 14.83 2.83 24.62
C ILE A 97 15.02 1.35 24.98
N HIS A 98 15.61 0.56 24.07
CA HIS A 98 15.81 -0.87 24.26
C HIS A 98 16.71 -1.20 25.48
N ALA A 99 17.71 -0.39 25.76
CA ALA A 99 18.58 -0.56 26.92
C ALA A 99 17.83 -0.38 28.27
N ALA A 100 16.85 0.50 28.31
CA ALA A 100 16.08 0.78 29.51
C ALA A 100 14.77 -0.03 29.59
N SER A 101 14.17 -0.34 28.45
CA SER A 101 12.92 -1.10 28.33
C SER A 101 13.01 -1.99 27.08
N PRO A 102 13.29 -3.30 27.23
CA PRO A 102 13.56 -4.17 26.09
C PRO A 102 12.43 -4.20 25.06
N ILE A 103 12.78 -3.83 23.83
CA ILE A 103 11.91 -3.91 22.66
C ILE A 103 12.00 -5.32 22.08
N SER A 104 10.87 -5.98 21.86
CA SER A 104 10.82 -7.32 21.25
C SER A 104 10.46 -7.27 19.75
N VAL A 105 9.70 -6.24 19.36
CA VAL A 105 9.22 -6.08 17.99
C VAL A 105 9.34 -4.61 17.56
N ILE A 106 9.88 -4.40 16.38
CA ILE A 106 9.84 -3.10 15.69
C ILE A 106 8.95 -3.22 14.47
N ASN A 107 7.87 -2.45 14.45
CA ASN A 107 7.04 -2.28 13.27
C ASN A 107 7.48 -1.06 12.49
N MET A 108 7.56 -1.17 11.18
CA MET A 108 7.93 -0.07 10.31
C MET A 108 6.88 0.14 9.23
N ALA A 109 6.60 1.39 8.90
CA ALA A 109 5.85 1.73 7.70
C ALA A 109 6.58 2.84 6.95
N GLY A 110 6.66 2.68 5.62
CA GLY A 110 7.32 3.65 4.77
C GLY A 110 6.74 3.71 3.37
N TRP A 111 6.92 4.86 2.73
CA TRP A 111 6.53 5.09 1.35
C TRP A 111 7.72 5.53 0.50
N SER A 112 7.79 5.00 -0.74
CA SER A 112 8.85 5.41 -1.68
C SER A 112 10.23 5.17 -1.08
N ARG A 113 11.09 6.22 -1.02
CA ARG A 113 12.37 6.17 -0.32
C ARG A 113 12.25 5.97 1.19
N GLY A 114 11.12 6.34 1.80
CA GLY A 114 10.84 6.01 3.19
C GLY A 114 10.70 4.50 3.40
N ALA A 115 10.09 3.76 2.47
CA ALA A 115 10.06 2.30 2.51
C ALA A 115 11.47 1.70 2.39
N VAL A 116 12.32 2.28 1.54
CA VAL A 116 13.74 1.88 1.45
C VAL A 116 14.52 2.23 2.72
N THR A 117 14.18 3.32 3.41
CA THR A 117 14.73 3.62 4.74
C THR A 117 14.41 2.51 5.75
N CYS A 118 13.21 1.92 5.66
CA CYS A 118 12.87 0.75 6.50
C CYS A 118 13.79 -0.45 6.21
N HIS A 119 14.14 -0.71 4.94
CA HIS A 119 15.09 -1.78 4.58
C HIS A 119 16.46 -1.49 5.20
N MET A 120 16.99 -0.28 5.01
CA MET A 120 18.31 0.11 5.55
C MET A 120 18.33 0.03 7.08
N LEU A 121 17.28 0.46 7.75
CA LEU A 121 17.16 0.37 9.21
C LEU A 121 17.09 -1.09 9.68
N SER A 122 16.40 -1.98 8.95
CA SER A 122 16.38 -3.41 9.31
C SER A 122 17.77 -4.05 9.22
N HIS A 123 18.58 -3.68 8.22
CA HIS A 123 19.98 -4.10 8.12
C HIS A 123 20.83 -3.53 9.26
N ALA A 124 20.66 -2.28 9.62
CA ALA A 124 21.38 -1.68 10.74
C ALA A 124 21.04 -2.38 12.07
N LEU A 125 19.78 -2.70 12.30
CA LEU A 125 19.33 -3.46 13.47
C LEU A 125 19.92 -4.88 13.50
N ALA A 126 19.92 -5.57 12.36
CA ALA A 126 20.48 -6.95 12.26
C ALA A 126 21.99 -6.99 12.45
N SER A 127 22.70 -5.92 12.11
CA SER A 127 24.16 -5.84 12.22
C SER A 127 24.65 -5.40 13.59
N ASP A 128 23.79 -4.88 14.47
CA ASP A 128 24.17 -4.42 15.80
C ASP A 128 23.88 -5.51 16.86
N PRO A 129 24.89 -5.99 17.61
CA PRO A 129 24.73 -7.06 18.61
C PRO A 129 23.65 -6.78 19.68
N LYS A 130 23.33 -5.50 19.92
CA LYS A 130 22.32 -5.12 20.91
C LYS A 130 20.89 -5.22 20.37
N THR A 131 20.69 -5.19 19.04
CA THR A 131 19.38 -5.13 18.41
C THR A 131 19.10 -6.25 17.42
N GLN A 132 20.10 -7.07 17.08
CA GLN A 132 20.01 -8.12 16.05
C GLN A 132 18.88 -9.14 16.27
N ASN A 133 18.48 -9.35 17.52
CA ASN A 133 17.43 -10.31 17.92
C ASN A 133 16.02 -9.66 17.96
N ILE A 134 15.90 -8.37 17.67
CA ILE A 134 14.60 -7.70 17.62
C ILE A 134 13.90 -8.09 16.32
N ALA A 135 12.70 -8.67 16.43
CA ALA A 135 11.88 -8.98 15.25
C ALA A 135 11.39 -7.70 14.57
N VAL A 136 11.46 -7.67 13.25
CA VAL A 136 11.07 -6.50 12.44
C VAL A 136 9.90 -6.86 11.51
N ASN A 137 8.88 -6.01 11.46
CA ASN A 137 7.78 -6.10 10.50
C ASN A 137 7.73 -4.82 9.68
N ILE A 138 7.59 -4.93 8.35
CA ILE A 138 7.65 -3.78 7.44
C ILE A 138 6.42 -3.75 6.53
N PHE A 139 5.70 -2.64 6.54
CA PHE A 139 4.76 -2.25 5.50
C PHE A 139 5.42 -1.26 4.53
N ALA A 140 5.51 -1.64 3.26
CA ALA A 140 6.18 -0.85 2.23
C ALA A 140 5.19 -0.41 1.15
N ALA A 141 4.87 0.88 1.10
CA ALA A 141 4.09 1.45 0.01
C ALA A 141 5.04 1.87 -1.12
N ASP A 142 4.96 1.17 -2.22
CA ASP A 142 5.71 1.38 -3.46
C ASP A 142 7.20 1.72 -3.24
N PRO A 143 8.02 0.79 -2.73
CA PRO A 143 9.40 1.02 -2.36
C PRO A 143 10.27 1.33 -3.59
N VAL A 144 10.90 2.50 -3.61
CA VAL A 144 11.71 3.00 -4.74
C VAL A 144 13.05 3.52 -4.23
N ALA A 145 14.14 2.86 -4.63
CA ALA A 145 15.51 3.29 -4.27
C ALA A 145 16.01 4.50 -5.07
N GLY A 146 15.45 4.72 -6.27
CA GLY A 146 15.88 5.78 -7.17
C GLY A 146 17.19 5.46 -7.94
N PRO A 147 17.59 6.34 -8.87
CA PRO A 147 18.79 6.16 -9.68
C PRO A 147 20.06 6.10 -8.84
N GLY A 148 21.02 5.26 -9.24
CA GLY A 148 22.31 5.13 -8.57
C GLY A 148 22.31 4.41 -7.22
N ASN A 149 21.14 4.12 -6.65
CA ASN A 149 21.02 3.53 -5.32
C ASN A 149 20.76 2.01 -5.32
N ARG A 150 20.60 1.41 -6.49
CA ARG A 150 20.25 -0.01 -6.65
C ARG A 150 21.40 -0.96 -6.40
N ALA A 151 22.64 -0.48 -6.43
CA ALA A 151 23.82 -1.28 -6.16
C ALA A 151 24.03 -1.53 -4.66
N ASP A 152 23.41 -0.74 -3.78
CA ASP A 152 23.49 -0.93 -2.33
C ASP A 152 22.54 -2.05 -1.88
N PRO A 153 23.04 -3.22 -1.45
CA PRO A 153 22.20 -4.35 -1.05
C PRO A 153 21.25 -3.99 0.10
N ARG A 154 21.64 -3.09 1.02
CA ARG A 154 20.80 -2.66 2.14
C ARG A 154 19.48 -2.00 1.69
N LYS A 155 19.43 -1.49 0.45
CA LYS A 155 18.26 -0.83 -0.12
C LYS A 155 17.33 -1.78 -0.87
N ASN A 156 17.85 -2.96 -1.27
CA ASN A 156 17.16 -3.88 -2.16
C ASN A 156 16.95 -5.27 -1.55
N THR A 157 17.44 -5.51 -0.33
CA THR A 157 17.33 -6.78 0.36
C THR A 157 16.82 -6.58 1.79
N LEU A 158 16.40 -7.68 2.42
CA LEU A 158 15.97 -7.70 3.81
C LEU A 158 16.80 -8.75 4.59
N PRO A 159 17.26 -8.43 5.78
CA PRO A 159 17.98 -9.36 6.64
C PRO A 159 17.05 -10.35 7.35
N CYS A 160 17.63 -11.37 8.00
CA CYS A 160 16.91 -12.47 8.64
C CYS A 160 16.02 -12.05 9.82
N ASN A 161 16.26 -10.91 10.46
CA ASN A 161 15.42 -10.38 11.55
C ASN A 161 14.08 -9.84 11.07
N VAL A 162 13.85 -9.69 9.75
CA VAL A 162 12.54 -9.31 9.20
C VAL A 162 11.61 -10.53 9.22
N SER A 163 10.63 -10.47 10.11
CA SER A 163 9.65 -11.55 10.33
C SER A 163 8.42 -11.42 9.42
N SER A 164 8.06 -10.21 9.00
CA SER A 164 6.93 -9.96 8.08
C SER A 164 7.21 -8.74 7.22
N TYR A 165 7.03 -8.91 5.92
CA TYR A 165 7.12 -7.84 4.93
C TYR A 165 5.89 -7.84 4.05
N PHE A 166 5.24 -6.70 3.93
CA PHE A 166 4.11 -6.52 3.03
C PHE A 166 4.31 -5.29 2.15
N ALA A 167 4.38 -5.49 0.85
CA ALA A 167 4.50 -4.41 -0.12
C ALA A 167 3.24 -4.23 -0.97
N VAL A 168 2.89 -2.98 -1.24
CA VAL A 168 1.92 -2.61 -2.29
C VAL A 168 2.69 -1.88 -3.38
N VAL A 169 2.68 -2.39 -4.61
CA VAL A 169 3.46 -1.86 -5.74
C VAL A 169 2.53 -1.32 -6.81
N ALA A 170 2.76 -0.08 -7.23
CA ALA A 170 1.99 0.58 -8.28
C ALA A 170 2.44 0.10 -9.67
N GLU A 171 1.51 -0.33 -10.53
CA GLU A 171 1.80 -0.90 -11.86
C GLU A 171 2.07 0.15 -12.93
N ASN A 172 1.42 1.31 -12.83
CA ASN A 172 1.37 2.29 -13.91
C ASN A 172 2.31 3.49 -13.71
N GLU A 173 3.22 3.42 -12.76
CA GLU A 173 4.27 4.43 -12.62
C GLU A 173 5.29 4.31 -13.75
N ASN A 174 5.34 5.30 -14.61
CA ASN A 174 6.10 5.25 -15.86
C ASN A 174 7.40 6.07 -15.87
N ARG A 175 7.69 6.79 -14.79
CA ARG A 175 8.95 7.52 -14.66
C ARG A 175 10.10 6.53 -14.45
N SER A 176 11.06 6.51 -15.36
CA SER A 176 12.21 5.59 -15.34
C SER A 176 13.02 5.65 -14.04
N ILE A 177 13.04 6.82 -13.41
CA ILE A 177 13.71 7.04 -12.10
C ILE A 177 12.95 6.42 -10.91
N MET A 178 11.67 6.03 -11.10
CA MET A 178 10.78 5.50 -10.08
C MET A 178 10.61 3.98 -10.17
N LYS A 179 11.62 3.24 -10.65
CA LYS A 179 11.57 1.76 -10.66
C LYS A 179 11.47 1.22 -9.23
N PRO A 180 10.54 0.29 -8.95
CA PRO A 180 10.39 -0.29 -7.63
C PRO A 180 11.55 -1.22 -7.30
N VAL A 181 11.72 -1.50 -6.01
CA VAL A 181 12.55 -2.61 -5.53
C VAL A 181 11.96 -3.93 -6.05
N ASN A 182 12.80 -4.86 -6.48
CA ASN A 182 12.35 -6.18 -6.91
C ASN A 182 11.97 -7.04 -5.69
N VAL A 183 10.67 -7.11 -5.40
CA VAL A 183 10.18 -7.84 -4.23
C VAL A 183 10.42 -9.35 -4.34
N GLY A 184 10.50 -9.90 -5.56
CA GLY A 184 10.81 -11.32 -5.79
C GLY A 184 12.25 -11.72 -5.41
N GLN A 185 13.15 -10.76 -5.23
CA GLN A 185 14.55 -10.95 -4.89
C GLN A 185 14.98 -10.24 -3.60
N ILE A 186 13.97 -9.81 -2.79
CA ILE A 186 14.25 -8.93 -1.66
C ILE A 186 14.86 -9.64 -0.44
N MET A 187 14.64 -10.95 -0.28
CA MET A 187 15.21 -11.72 0.83
C MET A 187 16.58 -12.25 0.47
N THR A 188 17.53 -12.16 1.43
CA THR A 188 18.88 -12.69 1.29
C THR A 188 19.01 -14.14 1.75
N ASP A 189 18.09 -14.61 2.61
CA ASP A 189 18.05 -16.00 3.06
C ASP A 189 17.02 -16.81 2.27
N SER A 190 17.34 -18.04 1.92
CA SER A 190 16.46 -18.97 1.20
C SER A 190 15.36 -19.57 2.10
N HIS A 191 15.41 -19.34 3.42
CA HIS A 191 14.49 -19.93 4.38
C HIS A 191 13.25 -19.07 4.59
N GLY A 192 12.10 -19.53 4.11
CA GLY A 192 10.80 -18.97 4.45
C GLY A 192 10.36 -17.72 3.66
N MET A 193 10.96 -17.43 2.50
CA MET A 193 10.57 -16.29 1.66
C MET A 193 9.06 -16.20 1.40
N GLY A 194 8.43 -17.29 1.01
CA GLY A 194 7.01 -17.29 0.68
C GLY A 194 6.07 -17.04 1.86
N GLN A 195 6.55 -17.24 3.10
CA GLN A 195 5.77 -16.99 4.31
C GLN A 195 5.97 -15.58 4.87
N ARG A 196 7.18 -15.02 4.75
CA ARG A 196 7.53 -13.72 5.34
C ARG A 196 7.27 -12.55 4.41
N VAL A 197 7.43 -12.74 3.11
CA VAL A 197 7.30 -11.68 2.10
C VAL A 197 6.00 -11.84 1.35
N LYS A 198 5.17 -10.80 1.40
CA LYS A 198 3.97 -10.67 0.59
C LYS A 198 4.01 -9.37 -0.18
N ALA A 199 3.64 -9.42 -1.44
CA ALA A 199 3.48 -8.24 -2.25
C ALA A 199 2.20 -8.35 -3.07
N ILE A 200 1.53 -7.24 -3.23
CA ILE A 200 0.44 -7.11 -4.20
C ILE A 200 0.77 -5.97 -5.16
N THR A 201 0.46 -6.19 -6.41
CA THR A 201 0.49 -5.14 -7.42
C THR A 201 -0.90 -4.58 -7.61
N VAL A 202 -0.98 -3.28 -7.82
CA VAL A 202 -2.25 -2.57 -8.02
C VAL A 202 -2.11 -1.57 -9.16
N PRO A 203 -3.14 -1.43 -10.02
CA PRO A 203 -3.16 -0.35 -11.00
C PRO A 203 -3.11 1.02 -10.30
N GLY A 204 -2.28 1.91 -10.80
CA GLY A 204 -2.11 3.26 -10.27
C GLY A 204 -0.68 3.75 -10.39
N GLU A 205 -0.49 5.02 -10.06
CA GLU A 205 0.83 5.67 -10.03
C GLU A 205 1.40 5.70 -8.61
N HIS A 206 2.70 5.97 -8.53
CA HIS A 206 3.48 6.04 -7.28
C HIS A 206 2.82 6.82 -6.14
N ASN A 207 2.19 7.95 -6.47
CA ASN A 207 1.60 8.83 -5.46
C ASN A 207 0.15 8.47 -5.12
N THR A 208 -0.60 7.81 -6.02
CA THR A 208 -2.04 7.61 -5.84
C THR A 208 -2.37 6.68 -4.68
N GLY A 209 -1.48 5.73 -4.36
CA GLY A 209 -1.67 4.79 -3.25
C GLY A 209 -1.46 5.39 -1.86
N VAL A 210 -0.83 6.56 -1.76
CA VAL A 210 -0.52 7.16 -0.46
C VAL A 210 -1.30 8.43 -0.16
N LEU A 211 -1.97 9.01 -1.17
CA LEU A 211 -2.80 10.20 -0.98
C LEU A 211 -4.24 9.81 -0.65
N LYS A 212 -4.81 10.47 0.37
CA LYS A 212 -6.19 10.31 0.77
C LYS A 212 -7.14 10.72 -0.36
N GLY A 213 -8.25 10.03 -0.51
CA GLY A 213 -9.34 10.44 -1.42
C GLY A 213 -9.42 9.67 -2.74
N THR A 214 -8.47 8.78 -3.03
CA THR A 214 -8.58 7.86 -4.16
C THR A 214 -9.02 6.47 -3.70
N PRO A 215 -9.67 5.65 -4.55
CA PRO A 215 -9.97 4.24 -4.22
C PRO A 215 -8.70 3.44 -3.87
N LEU A 216 -7.60 3.69 -4.58
CA LEU A 216 -6.30 3.08 -4.30
C LEU A 216 -5.74 3.55 -2.96
N GLY A 217 -5.77 4.85 -2.69
CA GLY A 217 -5.34 5.39 -1.40
C GLY A 217 -6.12 4.77 -0.25
N LYS A 218 -7.46 4.74 -0.33
CA LYS A 218 -8.32 4.12 0.67
C LYS A 218 -7.94 2.66 0.94
N LEU A 219 -7.68 1.88 -0.10
CA LEU A 219 -7.24 0.49 0.00
C LEU A 219 -5.87 0.36 0.68
N VAL A 220 -4.88 1.14 0.23
CA VAL A 220 -3.51 1.08 0.78
C VAL A 220 -3.48 1.51 2.24
N TRP A 221 -4.22 2.56 2.61
CA TRP A 221 -4.34 3.01 4.00
C TRP A 221 -4.99 1.95 4.90
N PHE A 222 -6.05 1.29 4.42
CA PHE A 222 -6.65 0.16 5.13
C PHE A 222 -5.66 -0.99 5.33
N LEU A 223 -4.90 -1.37 4.29
CA LEU A 223 -3.92 -2.45 4.37
C LEU A 223 -2.78 -2.12 5.34
N ALA A 224 -2.29 -0.87 5.31
CA ALA A 224 -1.26 -0.41 6.25
C ALA A 224 -1.75 -0.43 7.70
N HIS A 225 -2.95 0.11 7.94
CA HIS A 225 -3.58 0.08 9.25
C HIS A 225 -3.75 -1.35 9.76
N LYS A 226 -4.32 -2.24 8.94
CA LYS A 226 -4.53 -3.64 9.28
C LYS A 226 -3.21 -4.37 9.57
N PHE A 227 -2.15 -4.12 8.77
CA PHE A 227 -0.83 -4.70 8.98
C PHE A 227 -0.25 -4.26 10.32
N LEU A 228 -0.19 -2.98 10.59
CA LEU A 228 0.38 -2.42 11.82
C LEU A 228 -0.38 -2.88 13.06
N THR A 229 -1.71 -2.85 13.04
CA THR A 229 -2.54 -3.32 14.16
C THR A 229 -2.34 -4.82 14.42
N LYS A 230 -2.26 -5.63 13.35
CA LYS A 230 -1.98 -7.07 13.47
C LYS A 230 -0.65 -7.33 14.18
N HIS A 231 0.34 -6.48 13.97
CA HIS A 231 1.66 -6.59 14.59
C HIS A 231 1.81 -5.79 15.91
N GLY A 232 0.70 -5.31 16.48
CA GLY A 232 0.67 -4.75 17.83
C GLY A 232 0.95 -3.25 17.91
N THR A 233 1.00 -2.51 16.78
CA THR A 233 1.05 -1.04 16.84
C THR A 233 -0.29 -0.52 17.32
N PRO A 234 -0.36 0.26 18.42
CA PRO A 234 -1.60 0.82 18.92
C PRO A 234 -2.01 2.04 18.08
N LEU A 235 -3.08 1.91 17.31
CA LEU A 235 -3.63 2.97 16.47
C LEU A 235 -5.00 3.41 16.99
N ASN A 236 -5.20 4.73 17.17
CA ASN A 236 -6.46 5.35 17.57
C ASN A 236 -7.32 5.63 16.34
N GLY A 237 -8.33 4.81 16.11
CA GLY A 237 -9.12 4.91 14.89
C GLY A 237 -8.42 4.27 13.69
N GLY A 238 -8.75 4.72 12.50
CA GLY A 238 -8.17 4.22 11.27
C GLY A 238 -9.23 3.90 10.22
N ILE A 239 -8.78 3.42 9.08
CA ILE A 239 -9.67 3.01 7.99
C ILE A 239 -10.01 1.53 8.18
N HIS A 240 -11.29 1.26 8.43
CA HIS A 240 -11.83 -0.08 8.48
C HIS A 240 -12.70 -0.30 7.24
N LEU A 241 -12.40 -1.34 6.48
CA LEU A 241 -13.17 -1.74 5.30
C LEU A 241 -13.70 -3.14 5.48
N THR A 242 -14.98 -3.32 5.20
CA THR A 242 -15.60 -4.63 5.02
C THR A 242 -15.07 -5.30 3.76
N HIS A 243 -15.28 -6.60 3.59
CA HIS A 243 -14.92 -7.30 2.36
C HIS A 243 -15.59 -6.70 1.12
N VAL A 244 -16.83 -6.24 1.25
CA VAL A 244 -17.58 -5.56 0.20
C VAL A 244 -16.90 -4.23 -0.19
N GLU A 245 -16.56 -3.40 0.79
CA GLU A 245 -15.90 -2.11 0.53
C GLU A 245 -14.50 -2.28 -0.07
N VAL A 246 -13.77 -3.34 0.29
CA VAL A 246 -12.49 -3.67 -0.36
C VAL A 246 -12.72 -4.01 -1.83
N CYS A 247 -13.74 -4.80 -2.16
CA CYS A 247 -14.11 -5.07 -3.56
C CYS A 247 -14.46 -3.78 -4.31
N GLU A 248 -15.22 -2.89 -3.70
CA GLU A 248 -15.54 -1.58 -4.27
C GLU A 248 -14.29 -0.72 -4.51
N CYS A 249 -13.30 -0.75 -3.61
CA CYS A 249 -12.03 -0.07 -3.86
C CYS A 249 -11.32 -0.64 -5.09
N TYR A 250 -11.25 -1.96 -5.25
CA TYR A 250 -10.64 -2.59 -6.43
C TYR A 250 -11.39 -2.27 -7.73
N ALA A 251 -12.72 -2.31 -7.71
CA ALA A 251 -13.53 -1.91 -8.85
C ALA A 251 -13.32 -0.43 -9.20
N GLY A 252 -13.28 0.44 -8.20
CA GLY A 252 -13.01 1.88 -8.38
C GLY A 252 -11.60 2.15 -8.94
N ILE A 253 -10.57 1.41 -8.50
CA ILE A 253 -9.22 1.50 -9.06
C ILE A 253 -9.26 1.19 -10.57
N ARG A 254 -9.98 0.14 -10.98
CA ARG A 254 -10.10 -0.21 -12.40
C ARG A 254 -10.85 0.84 -13.21
N MET A 255 -11.94 1.36 -12.68
CA MET A 255 -12.70 2.42 -13.36
C MET A 255 -11.85 3.68 -13.51
N TYR A 256 -11.17 4.11 -12.46
CA TYR A 256 -10.27 5.27 -12.50
C TYR A 256 -9.15 5.08 -13.53
N MET A 257 -8.54 3.90 -13.61
CA MET A 257 -7.48 3.62 -14.57
C MET A 257 -7.98 3.55 -16.01
N SER A 258 -9.21 3.07 -16.23
CA SER A 258 -9.85 3.12 -17.56
C SER A 258 -10.02 4.56 -18.02
N ASP A 259 -10.54 5.41 -17.14
CA ASP A 259 -10.76 6.84 -17.43
C ASP A 259 -9.42 7.57 -17.61
N PHE A 260 -8.43 7.28 -16.79
CA PHE A 260 -7.08 7.83 -16.91
C PHE A 260 -6.42 7.46 -18.25
N ARG A 261 -6.51 6.20 -18.67
CA ARG A 261 -6.02 5.75 -19.99
C ARG A 261 -6.75 6.44 -21.12
N ASN A 262 -8.05 6.62 -21.02
CA ASN A 262 -8.85 7.31 -22.02
C ASN A 262 -8.53 8.81 -22.08
N MET A 263 -8.30 9.46 -20.93
CA MET A 263 -7.96 10.89 -20.89
C MET A 263 -6.54 11.18 -21.41
N HIS A 264 -5.58 10.27 -21.17
CA HIS A 264 -4.19 10.45 -21.56
C HIS A 264 -3.83 9.76 -22.89
N GLY A 265 -4.69 8.89 -23.41
CA GLY A 265 -4.50 8.19 -24.69
C GLY A 265 -4.53 9.10 -25.93
N SER A 266 -5.08 10.29 -25.79
CA SER A 266 -5.25 11.24 -26.90
C SER A 266 -4.16 12.31 -27.03
N THR A 267 -3.26 12.43 -26.05
CA THR A 267 -2.20 13.45 -26.10
C THR A 267 -0.84 12.81 -26.29
N GLY A 268 -0.06 13.29 -27.25
CA GLY A 268 1.31 12.82 -27.59
C GLY A 268 2.34 12.89 -26.46
N ALA A 269 1.91 13.17 -25.22
CA ALA A 269 2.70 13.11 -24.00
C ALA A 269 3.02 11.68 -23.51
N GLN A 270 2.50 10.65 -24.21
CA GLN A 270 2.76 9.23 -23.90
C GLN A 270 4.05 8.69 -24.53
N LEU A 271 4.74 9.45 -25.32
CA LEU A 271 6.04 9.06 -25.89
C LEU A 271 7.05 8.83 -24.73
N GLY A 272 7.34 7.57 -24.47
CA GLY A 272 8.32 7.13 -23.48
C GLY A 272 7.73 6.65 -22.12
N ARG A 273 6.42 6.55 -21.99
CA ARG A 273 5.76 6.01 -20.79
C ARG A 273 5.46 4.53 -20.99
N THR A 274 6.21 3.66 -20.32
CA THR A 274 5.95 2.22 -20.26
C THR A 274 5.47 1.86 -18.88
N ASP A 275 4.40 1.06 -18.82
CA ASP A 275 3.97 0.46 -17.55
C ASP A 275 5.16 -0.31 -16.93
N ARG A 276 5.27 -0.29 -15.63
CA ARG A 276 6.28 -1.08 -14.92
C ARG A 276 6.05 -2.56 -15.24
N ASN A 277 7.11 -3.24 -15.64
CA ASN A 277 7.10 -4.69 -15.76
C ASN A 277 7.17 -5.31 -14.35
N VAL A 278 6.07 -5.22 -13.62
CA VAL A 278 5.85 -5.96 -12.37
C VAL A 278 5.11 -7.20 -12.80
N SER A 279 5.76 -8.38 -12.75
CA SER A 279 5.14 -9.63 -13.15
C SER A 279 3.90 -9.87 -12.29
N ASN A 280 2.75 -9.59 -12.86
CA ASN A 280 1.47 -9.96 -12.30
C ASN A 280 1.16 -11.37 -12.83
N ASN A 281 1.48 -12.40 -12.06
CA ASN A 281 1.15 -13.79 -12.41
C ASN A 281 -0.36 -14.06 -12.38
N PHE A 282 -1.16 -13.02 -12.20
CA PHE A 282 -2.61 -13.14 -12.08
C PHE A 282 -3.28 -13.02 -13.46
N THR A 283 -3.28 -14.13 -14.21
CA THR A 283 -3.79 -14.19 -15.60
C THR A 283 -5.27 -14.61 -15.72
N GLN A 284 -5.98 -14.83 -14.63
CA GLN A 284 -7.23 -15.59 -14.74
C GLN A 284 -8.45 -14.86 -15.30
N HIS A 285 -8.59 -13.58 -15.26
CA HIS A 285 -9.64 -12.82 -15.96
C HIS A 285 -9.34 -11.32 -15.86
N HIS A 286 -9.73 -10.55 -16.84
CA HIS A 286 -9.63 -9.08 -16.82
C HIS A 286 -10.37 -8.38 -15.66
N PHE A 287 -11.11 -9.12 -14.87
CA PHE A 287 -11.81 -8.61 -13.69
C PHE A 287 -10.89 -8.52 -12.45
N TRP A 288 -10.07 -9.55 -12.19
CA TRP A 288 -9.24 -9.59 -10.99
C TRP A 288 -8.04 -8.65 -11.11
N VAL A 289 -7.74 -7.96 -10.02
CA VAL A 289 -6.55 -7.12 -9.92
C VAL A 289 -5.37 -7.95 -9.41
N ASN A 290 -5.62 -8.75 -8.36
CA ASN A 290 -4.64 -9.64 -7.74
C ASN A 290 -5.34 -10.68 -6.86
N GLU A 291 -4.57 -11.59 -6.28
CA GLU A 291 -5.10 -12.66 -5.40
C GLU A 291 -5.81 -12.11 -4.16
N HIS A 292 -5.38 -10.96 -3.64
CA HIS A 292 -6.07 -10.33 -2.51
C HIS A 292 -7.48 -9.89 -2.91
N HIS A 293 -7.66 -9.30 -4.09
CA HIS A 293 -8.99 -8.95 -4.61
C HIS A 293 -9.88 -10.18 -4.70
N LEU A 294 -9.42 -11.26 -5.32
CA LEU A 294 -10.16 -12.51 -5.42
C LEU A 294 -10.56 -13.05 -4.04
N GLY A 295 -9.62 -13.11 -3.11
CA GLY A 295 -9.88 -13.59 -1.75
C GLY A 295 -10.89 -12.73 -0.98
N GLN A 296 -10.90 -11.42 -1.18
CA GLN A 296 -11.90 -10.53 -0.58
C GLN A 296 -13.27 -10.71 -1.23
N PHE A 297 -13.32 -10.88 -2.55
CA PHE A 297 -14.55 -11.11 -3.28
C PHE A 297 -15.23 -12.41 -2.86
N MET A 298 -14.49 -13.50 -2.74
CA MET A 298 -15.02 -14.80 -2.27
C MET A 298 -15.63 -14.71 -0.86
N LYS A 299 -15.09 -13.84 -0.01
CA LYS A 299 -15.65 -13.60 1.33
C LYS A 299 -16.86 -12.68 1.30
N ALA A 300 -16.87 -11.68 0.42
CA ALA A 300 -17.97 -10.74 0.27
C ALA A 300 -19.19 -11.36 -0.39
N PHE A 301 -18.97 -12.24 -1.38
CA PHE A 301 -19.99 -12.82 -2.26
C PHE A 301 -19.75 -14.32 -2.45
N PRO A 302 -19.93 -15.14 -1.41
CA PRO A 302 -19.55 -16.55 -1.44
C PRO A 302 -20.34 -17.39 -2.48
N LEU A 303 -21.58 -17.02 -2.78
CA LEU A 303 -22.38 -17.71 -3.80
C LEU A 303 -21.92 -17.41 -5.24
N MET A 304 -21.17 -16.31 -5.42
CA MET A 304 -20.58 -15.96 -6.71
C MET A 304 -19.26 -16.71 -6.99
N ALA A 305 -18.62 -17.28 -5.98
CA ALA A 305 -17.32 -17.95 -6.14
C ALA A 305 -17.32 -19.08 -7.19
N PRO A 306 -18.34 -19.97 -7.26
CA PRO A 306 -18.41 -21.01 -8.29
C PRO A 306 -18.59 -20.46 -9.71
N ILE A 307 -19.24 -19.32 -9.86
CA ILE A 307 -19.52 -18.68 -11.16
C ILE A 307 -18.25 -18.14 -11.79
N ILE A 308 -17.31 -17.70 -10.97
CA ILE A 308 -16.02 -17.18 -11.42
C ILE A 308 -15.20 -18.26 -12.12
N THR A 309 -15.29 -19.49 -11.63
CA THR A 309 -14.61 -20.65 -12.22
C THR A 309 -15.40 -21.29 -13.37
N ASN A 310 -16.72 -21.12 -13.38
CA ASN A 310 -17.61 -21.63 -14.43
C ASN A 310 -18.80 -20.69 -14.67
N PRO A 311 -18.68 -19.72 -15.59
CA PRO A 311 -19.76 -18.76 -15.90
C PRO A 311 -21.09 -19.40 -16.34
N ASN A 312 -21.07 -20.63 -16.87
CA ASN A 312 -22.28 -21.35 -17.27
C ASN A 312 -23.20 -21.69 -16.08
N LEU A 313 -22.68 -21.71 -14.86
CA LEU A 313 -23.49 -21.91 -13.66
C LEU A 313 -24.44 -20.73 -13.39
N LEU A 314 -24.20 -19.57 -13.99
CA LEU A 314 -25.09 -18.41 -13.84
C LEU A 314 -26.47 -18.66 -14.46
N ALA A 315 -26.51 -19.35 -15.60
CA ALA A 315 -27.76 -19.68 -16.31
C ALA A 315 -28.65 -20.62 -15.49
N ASN A 316 -28.05 -21.45 -14.64
CA ASN A 316 -28.74 -22.43 -13.79
C ASN A 316 -28.79 -21.98 -12.32
N GLY A 317 -28.35 -20.79 -12.01
CA GLY A 317 -28.31 -20.26 -10.67
C GLY A 317 -29.68 -20.00 -10.10
N GLY A 318 -30.06 -20.82 -9.08
CA GLY A 318 -31.33 -20.73 -8.41
C GLY A 318 -31.56 -19.36 -7.71
N PHE A 319 -32.71 -19.29 -7.05
CA PHE A 319 -33.18 -18.07 -6.35
C PHE A 319 -32.14 -17.38 -5.45
N GLN A 320 -31.31 -18.16 -4.74
CA GLN A 320 -30.27 -17.63 -3.85
C GLN A 320 -29.20 -16.82 -4.59
N LEU A 321 -28.79 -17.27 -5.78
CA LEU A 321 -27.83 -16.54 -6.60
C LEU A 321 -28.39 -15.23 -7.11
N GLN A 322 -29.66 -15.21 -7.51
CA GLN A 322 -30.33 -13.98 -7.91
C GLN A 322 -30.44 -12.97 -6.76
N GLN A 323 -30.70 -13.44 -5.55
CA GLN A 323 -30.66 -12.59 -4.35
C GLN A 323 -29.26 -12.04 -4.10
N GLU A 324 -28.20 -12.85 -4.25
CA GLU A 324 -26.81 -12.39 -4.09
C GLU A 324 -26.46 -11.32 -5.13
N LEU A 325 -26.86 -11.48 -6.37
CA LEU A 325 -26.68 -10.46 -7.43
C LEU A 325 -27.43 -9.16 -7.12
N GLN A 326 -28.67 -9.23 -6.62
CA GLN A 326 -29.41 -8.04 -6.20
C GLN A 326 -28.72 -7.36 -5.01
N ARG A 327 -28.27 -8.14 -4.02
CA ARG A 327 -27.49 -7.62 -2.90
C ARG A 327 -26.22 -6.93 -3.39
N MET A 328 -25.45 -7.55 -4.29
CA MET A 328 -24.24 -6.96 -4.87
C MET A 328 -24.54 -5.66 -5.59
N LYS A 329 -25.59 -5.64 -6.42
CA LYS A 329 -26.00 -4.41 -7.14
C LYS A 329 -26.31 -3.27 -6.18
N ALA A 330 -26.91 -3.56 -5.02
CA ALA A 330 -27.27 -2.56 -4.02
C ALA A 330 -26.07 -2.11 -3.16
N THR A 331 -25.20 -3.04 -2.77
CA THR A 331 -24.13 -2.78 -1.78
C THR A 331 -22.75 -2.57 -2.40
N ALA A 332 -22.54 -3.01 -3.65
CA ALA A 332 -21.27 -2.96 -4.37
C ALA A 332 -21.48 -2.62 -5.86
N PRO A 333 -22.05 -1.44 -6.18
CA PRO A 333 -22.46 -1.10 -7.54
C PRO A 333 -21.28 -1.03 -8.53
N TRP A 334 -20.09 -0.65 -8.10
CA TRP A 334 -18.90 -0.63 -8.98
C TRP A 334 -18.43 -2.05 -9.28
N THR A 335 -18.42 -2.93 -8.28
CA THR A 335 -18.10 -4.35 -8.44
C THR A 335 -19.08 -5.03 -9.40
N TYR A 336 -20.38 -4.80 -9.21
CA TYR A 336 -21.42 -5.27 -10.12
C TYR A 336 -21.21 -4.81 -11.56
N THR A 337 -21.00 -3.50 -11.73
CA THR A 337 -20.76 -2.89 -13.05
C THR A 337 -19.50 -3.46 -13.71
N ALA A 338 -18.43 -3.68 -12.95
CA ALA A 338 -17.20 -4.27 -13.46
C ALA A 338 -17.39 -5.71 -13.93
N LEU A 339 -18.17 -6.53 -13.20
CA LEU A 339 -18.50 -7.90 -13.60
C LEU A 339 -19.32 -7.93 -14.90
N VAL A 340 -20.28 -7.02 -15.04
CA VAL A 340 -21.07 -6.87 -16.29
C VAL A 340 -20.14 -6.49 -17.46
N LYS A 341 -19.29 -5.48 -17.28
CA LYS A 341 -18.34 -5.03 -18.32
C LYS A 341 -17.35 -6.12 -18.75
N CYS A 342 -16.99 -7.01 -17.84
CA CYS A 342 -16.10 -8.14 -18.13
C CYS A 342 -16.86 -9.36 -18.69
N GLY A 343 -18.18 -9.29 -18.88
CA GLY A 343 -19.00 -10.39 -19.40
C GLY A 343 -19.15 -11.57 -18.44
N LEU A 344 -18.79 -11.40 -17.16
CA LEU A 344 -18.93 -12.44 -16.13
C LEU A 344 -20.35 -12.59 -15.63
N ILE A 345 -21.15 -11.53 -15.73
CA ILE A 345 -22.60 -11.56 -15.46
C ILE A 345 -23.33 -10.80 -16.58
N GLN A 346 -24.53 -11.24 -16.88
CA GLN A 346 -25.42 -10.50 -17.80
C GLN A 346 -26.28 -9.50 -17.00
N PRO A 347 -26.47 -8.27 -17.50
CA PRO A 347 -27.44 -7.38 -16.91
C PRO A 347 -28.83 -8.03 -17.04
N PRO A 348 -29.74 -7.85 -16.05
CA PRO A 348 -31.11 -8.30 -16.21
C PRO A 348 -31.67 -7.70 -17.49
N ALA A 349 -32.35 -8.53 -18.29
CA ALA A 349 -33.04 -8.06 -19.49
C ALA A 349 -33.88 -6.84 -19.12
N SER A 350 -33.72 -5.76 -19.86
CA SER A 350 -34.58 -4.57 -19.68
C SER A 350 -36.03 -5.05 -19.77
N PRO A 351 -36.91 -4.70 -18.83
CA PRO A 351 -38.33 -5.00 -19.00
C PRO A 351 -38.74 -4.40 -20.33
N GLY A 352 -39.06 -5.28 -21.28
CA GLY A 352 -39.58 -4.83 -22.58
C GLY A 352 -40.71 -3.81 -22.37
N PRO A 353 -40.94 -2.88 -23.28
CA PRO A 353 -42.00 -1.92 -23.15
C PRO A 353 -43.27 -2.70 -22.84
N ARG A 354 -43.88 -2.45 -21.67
CA ARG A 354 -45.18 -3.03 -21.32
C ARG A 354 -46.11 -2.64 -22.45
N GLY A 355 -46.50 -3.61 -23.27
CA GLY A 355 -47.49 -3.42 -24.28
C GLY A 355 -48.71 -2.80 -23.61
N VAL A 356 -49.03 -1.57 -23.95
CA VAL A 356 -50.30 -0.95 -23.60
C VAL A 356 -51.36 -1.76 -24.31
N LEU A 357 -51.97 -2.66 -23.56
CA LEU A 357 -53.22 -3.33 -24.02
C LEU A 357 -54.27 -2.20 -24.18
N LEU A 358 -54.35 -1.66 -25.40
CA LEU A 358 -55.48 -0.88 -25.82
C LEU A 358 -56.72 -1.79 -25.74
N GLN A 359 -57.48 -1.66 -24.64
CA GLN A 359 -58.83 -2.18 -24.61
C GLN A 359 -59.63 -1.41 -25.65
N SER A 360 -59.91 -2.09 -26.79
CA SER A 360 -60.89 -1.58 -27.75
C SER A 360 -62.26 -1.73 -27.09
N HIS A 361 -62.79 -0.61 -26.56
CA HIS A 361 -64.22 -0.51 -26.34
C HIS A 361 -64.91 -0.49 -27.71
N ARG A 362 -65.54 -1.58 -28.07
CA ARG A 362 -66.59 -1.57 -29.08
C ARG A 362 -67.87 -1.16 -28.39
N ALA A 363 -68.44 -0.08 -28.90
CA ALA A 363 -69.82 0.32 -28.68
C ALA A 363 -70.78 -0.58 -29.43
#